data_ca5087a4887ff028db7d9f70114a4597
#
_entry.id   ca5087a4887ff028db7d9f70114a4597
#
_cell.length_a   1.000
_cell.length_b   1.000
_cell.length_c   1.000
_cell.angle_alpha   90.00
_cell.angle_beta   90.00
_cell.angle_gamma   90.00
#
_symmetry.space_group_name_H-M   'P 1'
#
loop_
_entity.id
_entity.type
_entity.pdbx_description
1 polymer ?
#
loop_
_entity_poly.entity_id
_entity_poly.type
_entity_poly.pdbx_seq_one_letter_code
_entity_poly.pdbx_strand_id
1 'polypeptide(L)'
;IKSSAASDVYKRQAAIILGIPMMLYFTKIKKFGMILILEIVNGVVLLLTGMGPDALICGIVISLIVELIMRSGNYQSAGRAVLGYAILTIIPCANYIHWLNASAEWLDKNAATYGQDFMYTVSGWFDYWWMLPLVILSAFVGGLIGGLLGRSVLKKHFVRSGLV
;
A
#
# COMPACT_ATOMS: atom_id res chain seq x y z
N ILE A 1 -19.79 15.56 1.38
CA ILE A 1 -18.49 16.16 0.95
C ILE A 1 -17.42 16.06 2.05
N LYS A 2 -17.77 16.20 3.35
CA LYS A 2 -16.77 16.13 4.43
C LYS A 2 -16.26 14.71 4.74
N SER A 3 -17.01 13.65 4.45
CA SER A 3 -16.62 12.29 4.80
C SER A 3 -15.63 11.66 3.79
N SER A 4 -15.72 11.97 2.50
CA SER A 4 -14.81 11.42 1.48
C SER A 4 -13.40 12.03 1.57
N ALA A 5 -13.30 13.36 1.75
CA ALA A 5 -12.02 14.02 1.95
C ALA A 5 -11.29 13.51 3.21
N ALA A 6 -12.04 13.24 4.30
CA ALA A 6 -11.49 12.63 5.50
C ALA A 6 -10.96 11.20 5.22
N SER A 7 -11.70 10.38 4.45
CA SER A 7 -11.26 9.02 4.07
C SER A 7 -9.95 9.02 3.29
N ASP A 8 -9.77 9.95 2.36
CA ASP A 8 -8.54 10.03 1.55
C ASP A 8 -7.34 10.54 2.35
N VAL A 9 -7.56 11.45 3.30
CA VAL A 9 -6.54 11.90 4.24
C VAL A 9 -6.10 10.73 5.15
N TYR A 10 -7.03 9.92 5.65
CA TYR A 10 -6.70 8.74 6.47
C TYR A 10 -5.89 7.69 5.70
N LYS A 11 -6.21 7.44 4.44
CA LYS A 11 -5.46 6.47 3.60
C LYS A 11 -4.01 6.89 3.39
N ARG A 12 -3.75 8.19 3.18
CA ARG A 12 -2.39 8.72 3.03
C ARG A 12 -1.62 8.73 4.36
N GLN A 13 -2.29 9.04 5.47
CA GLN A 13 -1.70 8.99 6.80
C GLN A 13 -1.39 7.56 7.24
N ALA A 14 -2.21 6.58 6.85
CA ALA A 14 -1.99 5.18 7.16
C ALA A 14 -0.62 4.69 6.66
N ALA A 15 -0.20 5.05 5.45
CA ALA A 15 1.11 4.67 4.93
C ALA A 15 2.27 5.20 5.77
N ILE A 16 2.12 6.39 6.36
CA ILE A 16 3.14 6.99 7.23
C ILE A 16 3.16 6.29 8.59
N ILE A 17 2.00 6.08 9.19
CA ILE A 17 1.85 5.49 10.53
C ILE A 17 2.23 4.00 10.51
N LEU A 18 1.80 3.26 9.48
CA LEU A 18 2.11 1.85 9.31
C LEU A 18 3.61 1.59 9.00
N GLY A 19 4.36 2.61 8.65
CA GLY A 19 5.81 2.50 8.47
C GLY A 19 6.53 1.99 9.73
N ILE A 20 6.08 2.37 10.93
CA ILE A 20 6.70 1.94 12.18
C ILE A 20 6.55 0.42 12.40
N PRO A 21 5.33 -0.17 12.45
CA PRO A 21 5.16 -1.60 12.63
C PRO A 21 5.73 -2.41 11.45
N MET A 22 5.66 -1.90 10.22
CA MET A 22 6.26 -2.59 9.08
C MET A 22 7.78 -2.62 9.12
N MET A 23 8.42 -1.52 9.51
CA MET A 23 9.88 -1.52 9.72
C MET A 23 10.28 -2.45 10.87
N LEU A 24 9.48 -2.56 11.94
CA LEU A 24 9.69 -3.55 12.99
C LEU A 24 9.57 -4.98 12.45
N TYR A 25 8.56 -5.24 11.64
CA TYR A 25 8.38 -6.53 10.97
C TYR A 25 9.60 -6.89 10.11
N PHE A 26 10.10 -5.95 9.30
CA PHE A 26 11.30 -6.18 8.49
C PHE A 26 12.55 -6.54 9.30
N THR A 27 12.67 -6.07 10.54
CA THR A 27 13.80 -6.47 11.40
C THR A 27 13.72 -7.94 11.84
N LYS A 28 12.53 -8.52 11.82
CA LYS A 28 12.29 -9.93 12.22
C LYS A 28 12.30 -10.90 11.05
N ILE A 29 12.20 -10.41 9.83
CA ILE A 29 12.27 -11.23 8.61
C ILE A 29 13.70 -11.70 8.38
N LYS A 30 13.87 -13.02 8.26
CA LYS A 30 15.17 -13.67 7.99
C LYS A 30 15.12 -14.69 6.88
N LYS A 31 13.92 -15.01 6.37
CA LYS A 31 13.70 -16.06 5.37
C LYS A 31 12.88 -15.53 4.21
N PHE A 32 13.21 -16.04 3.02
CA PHE A 32 12.43 -15.78 1.81
C PHE A 32 10.99 -16.30 1.96
N GLY A 33 10.03 -15.53 1.47
CA GLY A 33 8.62 -15.87 1.49
C GLY A 33 7.83 -15.27 2.66
N MET A 34 8.47 -14.67 3.65
CA MET A 34 7.74 -14.09 4.80
C MET A 34 6.92 -12.86 4.40
N ILE A 35 7.46 -12.01 3.52
CA ILE A 35 6.72 -10.84 2.99
C ILE A 35 5.59 -11.32 2.07
N LEU A 36 5.88 -12.32 1.23
CA LEU A 36 4.89 -12.92 0.34
C LEU A 36 3.69 -13.49 1.11
N ILE A 37 3.94 -14.23 2.20
CA ILE A 37 2.88 -14.77 3.05
C ILE A 37 2.05 -13.64 3.66
N LEU A 38 2.69 -12.58 4.17
CA LEU A 38 1.98 -11.43 4.71
C LEU A 38 1.04 -10.81 3.69
N GLU A 39 1.52 -10.59 2.45
CA GLU A 39 0.71 -9.97 1.41
C GLU A 39 -0.37 -10.91 0.86
N ILE A 40 -0.15 -12.22 0.82
CA ILE A 40 -1.20 -13.20 0.49
C ILE A 40 -2.31 -13.14 1.55
N VAL A 41 -1.98 -13.15 2.83
CA VAL A 41 -2.97 -13.06 3.92
C VAL A 41 -3.74 -11.74 3.83
N ASN A 42 -3.03 -10.63 3.63
CA ASN A 42 -3.65 -9.32 3.45
C ASN A 42 -4.57 -9.28 2.22
N GLY A 43 -4.13 -9.79 1.08
CA GLY A 43 -4.90 -9.86 -0.15
C GLY A 43 -6.14 -10.75 -0.03
N VAL A 44 -6.04 -11.90 0.68
CA VAL A 44 -7.20 -12.76 0.97
C VAL A 44 -8.21 -12.05 1.86
N VAL A 45 -7.76 -11.33 2.90
CA VAL A 45 -8.66 -10.53 3.74
C VAL A 45 -9.38 -9.47 2.90
N LEU A 46 -8.67 -8.76 2.03
CA LEU A 46 -9.27 -7.76 1.14
C LEU A 46 -10.27 -8.39 0.17
N LEU A 47 -9.97 -9.56 -0.38
CA LEU A 47 -10.88 -10.32 -1.24
C LEU A 47 -12.17 -10.69 -0.50
N LEU A 48 -12.06 -11.16 0.74
CA LEU A 48 -13.22 -11.52 1.58
C LEU A 48 -14.07 -10.29 1.97
N THR A 49 -13.47 -9.11 2.02
CA THR A 49 -14.19 -7.84 2.26
C THR A 49 -14.84 -7.26 1.00
N GLY A 50 -14.74 -7.95 -0.14
CA GLY A 50 -15.40 -7.54 -1.39
C GLY A 50 -14.56 -6.62 -2.28
N MET A 51 -13.27 -6.43 -1.99
CA MET A 51 -12.35 -5.60 -2.78
C MET A 51 -11.78 -6.35 -3.99
N GLY A 52 -12.33 -7.18 -4.68
CA GLY A 52 -11.83 -7.81 -5.90
C GLY A 52 -10.45 -8.52 -5.77
N PRO A 53 -10.04 -9.27 -6.79
CA PRO A 53 -8.79 -10.05 -6.77
C PRO A 53 -7.53 -9.23 -7.09
N ASP A 54 -7.66 -7.99 -7.56
CA ASP A 54 -6.53 -7.20 -8.08
C ASP A 54 -5.47 -6.92 -7.01
N ALA A 55 -5.91 -6.60 -5.79
CA ALA A 55 -5.00 -6.37 -4.67
C ALA A 55 -4.22 -7.64 -4.30
N LEU A 56 -4.84 -8.82 -4.39
CA LEU A 56 -4.17 -10.11 -4.15
C LEU A 56 -3.14 -10.40 -5.24
N ILE A 57 -3.50 -10.24 -6.51
CA ILE A 57 -2.61 -10.50 -7.65
C ILE A 57 -1.41 -9.53 -7.61
N CYS A 58 -1.67 -8.24 -7.49
CA CYS A 58 -0.62 -7.23 -7.37
C CYS A 58 0.23 -7.44 -6.10
N GLY A 59 -0.39 -7.81 -4.99
CA GLY A 59 0.29 -8.13 -3.74
C GLY A 59 1.31 -9.26 -3.91
N ILE A 60 0.95 -10.35 -4.59
CA ILE A 60 1.88 -11.47 -4.89
C ILE A 60 3.05 -10.99 -5.75
N VAL A 61 2.79 -10.28 -6.84
CA VAL A 61 3.85 -9.83 -7.76
C VAL A 61 4.79 -8.83 -7.07
N ILE A 62 4.24 -7.83 -6.41
CA ILE A 62 5.01 -6.78 -5.75
C ILE A 62 5.80 -7.35 -4.56
N SER A 63 5.20 -8.23 -3.76
CA SER A 63 5.89 -8.86 -2.63
C SER A 63 7.06 -9.73 -3.07
N LEU A 64 6.96 -10.44 -4.20
CA LEU A 64 8.10 -11.18 -4.78
C LEU A 64 9.25 -10.26 -5.16
N ILE A 65 8.95 -9.10 -5.75
CA ILE A 65 9.97 -8.08 -6.06
C ILE A 65 10.64 -7.60 -4.78
N VAL A 66 9.86 -7.29 -3.75
CA VAL A 66 10.39 -6.85 -2.45
C VAL A 66 11.21 -7.95 -1.77
N GLU A 67 10.78 -9.20 -1.83
CA GLU A 67 11.56 -10.35 -1.34
C GLU A 67 12.93 -10.44 -2.01
N LEU A 68 13.02 -10.26 -3.32
CA LEU A 68 14.29 -10.25 -4.05
C LEU A 68 15.19 -9.09 -3.61
N ILE A 69 14.62 -7.90 -3.42
CA ILE A 69 15.34 -6.72 -2.91
C ILE A 69 15.87 -7.00 -1.49
N MET A 70 15.04 -7.55 -0.61
CA MET A 70 15.45 -7.86 0.76
C MET A 70 16.51 -8.97 0.81
N ARG A 71 16.33 -10.03 0.01
CA ARG A 71 17.28 -11.14 -0.12
C ARG A 71 18.66 -10.67 -0.60
N SER A 72 18.72 -9.75 -1.56
CA SER A 72 19.99 -9.20 -2.07
C SER A 72 20.79 -8.44 -0.98
N GLY A 73 20.19 -8.10 0.15
CA GLY A 73 20.82 -7.52 1.34
C GLY A 73 20.87 -8.46 2.54
N ASN A 74 20.68 -9.77 2.33
CA ASN A 74 20.63 -10.76 3.40
C ASN A 74 19.64 -10.37 4.53
N TYR A 75 18.58 -9.63 4.20
CA TYR A 75 17.56 -9.13 5.14
C TYR A 75 18.11 -8.23 6.27
N GLN A 76 19.32 -7.68 6.11
CA GLN A 76 19.97 -6.86 7.16
C GLN A 76 20.05 -5.37 6.80
N SER A 77 19.71 -4.99 5.57
CA SER A 77 19.83 -3.61 5.10
C SER A 77 18.58 -2.78 5.42
N ALA A 78 18.72 -1.85 6.36
CA ALA A 78 17.64 -0.91 6.70
C ALA A 78 17.22 -0.01 5.51
N GLY A 79 18.13 0.32 4.60
CA GLY A 79 17.80 1.08 3.40
C GLY A 79 16.92 0.28 2.44
N ARG A 80 17.20 -1.02 2.25
CA ARG A 80 16.37 -1.91 1.44
C ARG A 80 15.01 -2.19 2.08
N ALA A 81 14.95 -2.24 3.41
CA ALA A 81 13.68 -2.35 4.12
C ALA A 81 12.80 -1.11 3.89
N VAL A 82 13.36 0.10 3.93
CA VAL A 82 12.63 1.34 3.61
C VAL A 82 12.15 1.32 2.16
N LEU A 83 13.00 0.94 1.21
CA LEU A 83 12.62 0.82 -0.20
C LEU A 83 11.54 -0.25 -0.40
N GLY A 84 11.70 -1.41 0.22
CA GLY A 84 10.72 -2.50 0.19
C GLY A 84 9.36 -2.04 0.71
N TYR A 85 9.33 -1.33 1.83
CA TYR A 85 8.09 -0.77 2.34
C TYR A 85 7.45 0.23 1.37
N ALA A 86 8.23 1.14 0.79
CA ALA A 86 7.73 2.09 -0.19
C ALA A 86 7.13 1.40 -1.43
N ILE A 87 7.69 0.27 -1.86
CA ILE A 87 7.14 -0.52 -2.96
C ILE A 87 5.84 -1.23 -2.53
N LEU A 88 5.77 -1.77 -1.31
CA LEU A 88 4.55 -2.41 -0.81
C LEU A 88 3.37 -1.43 -0.69
N THR A 89 3.62 -0.14 -0.39
CA THR A 89 2.54 0.86 -0.34
C THR A 89 1.87 1.14 -1.68
N ILE A 90 2.39 0.63 -2.78
CA ILE A 90 1.77 0.70 -4.12
C ILE A 90 0.62 -0.32 -4.25
N ILE A 91 0.64 -1.43 -3.52
CA ILE A 91 -0.34 -2.53 -3.67
C ILE A 91 -1.80 -2.03 -3.61
N PRO A 92 -2.21 -1.17 -2.67
CA PRO A 92 -3.57 -0.64 -2.64
C PRO A 92 -3.97 0.15 -3.89
N CYS A 93 -2.99 0.65 -4.66
CA CYS A 93 -3.27 1.36 -5.91
C CYS A 93 -3.83 0.44 -7.01
N ALA A 94 -3.70 -0.88 -6.86
CA ALA A 94 -4.31 -1.85 -7.78
C ALA A 94 -5.82 -1.68 -7.88
N ASN A 95 -6.49 -1.26 -6.81
CA ASN A 95 -7.92 -1.02 -6.81
C ASN A 95 -8.35 0.16 -7.72
N TYR A 96 -7.42 1.03 -8.08
CA TYR A 96 -7.71 2.15 -8.99
C TYR A 96 -7.65 1.75 -10.47
N ILE A 97 -7.24 0.53 -10.80
CA ILE A 97 -7.20 0.03 -12.19
C ILE A 97 -8.62 0.00 -12.79
N HIS A 98 -9.62 -0.33 -11.99
CA HIS A 98 -11.02 -0.34 -12.43
C HIS A 98 -11.56 1.04 -12.83
N TRP A 99 -10.95 2.12 -12.35
CA TRP A 99 -11.36 3.48 -12.66
C TRP A 99 -10.86 3.97 -14.02
N LEU A 100 -9.81 3.34 -14.58
CA LEU A 100 -9.22 3.77 -15.87
C LEU A 100 -10.16 3.59 -17.06
N ASN A 101 -11.09 2.64 -16.98
CA ASN A 101 -12.08 2.38 -18.03
C ASN A 101 -13.41 2.01 -17.36
N ALA A 102 -13.86 2.81 -16.42
CA ALA A 102 -15.07 2.55 -15.68
C ALA A 102 -16.29 2.66 -16.61
N SER A 103 -17.00 1.54 -16.82
CA SER A 103 -18.25 1.57 -17.55
C SER A 103 -19.36 2.25 -16.73
N ALA A 104 -20.34 2.87 -17.41
CA ALA A 104 -21.49 3.46 -16.74
C ALA A 104 -22.24 2.46 -15.85
N GLU A 105 -22.36 1.21 -16.31
CA GLU A 105 -22.97 0.12 -15.54
C GLU A 105 -22.22 -0.17 -14.23
N TRP A 106 -20.87 -0.18 -14.28
CA TRP A 106 -20.04 -0.38 -13.09
C TRP A 106 -20.16 0.81 -12.14
N LEU A 107 -20.20 2.05 -12.66
CA LEU A 107 -20.38 3.26 -11.87
C LEU A 107 -21.73 3.26 -11.16
N ASP A 108 -22.82 2.97 -11.88
CA ASP A 108 -24.18 2.95 -11.34
C ASP A 108 -24.37 1.86 -10.28
N LYS A 109 -23.78 0.67 -10.50
CA LYS A 109 -23.81 -0.43 -9.53
C LYS A 109 -23.13 -0.04 -8.21
N ASN A 110 -22.02 0.68 -8.26
CA ASN A 110 -21.29 1.09 -7.09
C ASN A 110 -21.83 2.41 -6.49
N ALA A 111 -22.57 3.19 -7.26
CA ALA A 111 -23.22 4.42 -6.80
C ALA A 111 -24.19 4.18 -5.64
N ALA A 112 -24.80 2.99 -5.55
CA ALA A 112 -25.65 2.62 -4.43
C ALA A 112 -24.92 2.62 -3.09
N THR A 113 -23.60 2.34 -3.11
CA THR A 113 -22.76 2.26 -1.90
C THR A 113 -22.00 3.56 -1.62
N TYR A 114 -21.47 4.20 -2.64
CA TYR A 114 -20.56 5.35 -2.50
C TYR A 114 -21.18 6.70 -2.87
N GLY A 115 -22.38 6.70 -3.48
CA GLY A 115 -23.04 7.89 -4.01
C GLY A 115 -22.67 8.20 -5.45
N GLN A 116 -23.68 8.64 -6.22
CA GLN A 116 -23.55 8.87 -7.66
C GLN A 116 -22.56 10.00 -7.98
N ASP A 117 -22.67 11.13 -7.30
CA ASP A 117 -21.77 12.27 -7.50
C ASP A 117 -20.31 11.92 -7.25
N PHE A 118 -20.06 11.10 -6.22
CA PHE A 118 -18.70 10.63 -5.91
C PHE A 118 -18.14 9.75 -7.03
N MET A 119 -18.92 8.77 -7.49
CA MET A 119 -18.49 7.82 -8.51
C MET A 119 -18.14 8.51 -9.82
N TYR A 120 -19.02 9.39 -10.30
CA TYR A 120 -18.79 10.11 -11.56
C TYR A 120 -17.68 11.16 -11.46
N THR A 121 -17.55 11.85 -10.31
CA THR A 121 -16.48 12.82 -10.11
C THR A 121 -15.10 12.15 -10.10
N VAL A 122 -14.97 11.03 -9.39
CA VAL A 122 -13.70 10.30 -9.30
C VAL A 122 -13.37 9.65 -10.65
N SER A 123 -14.35 9.08 -11.36
CA SER A 123 -14.15 8.54 -12.71
C SER A 123 -13.57 9.62 -13.64
N GLY A 124 -14.12 10.83 -13.64
CA GLY A 124 -13.62 11.94 -14.46
C GLY A 124 -12.16 12.33 -14.15
N TRP A 125 -11.67 12.08 -12.96
CA TRP A 125 -10.24 12.29 -12.67
C TRP A 125 -9.35 11.23 -13.32
N PHE A 126 -9.82 9.99 -13.40
CA PHE A 126 -9.07 8.88 -14.01
C PHE A 126 -9.15 8.87 -15.55
N ASP A 127 -9.93 9.75 -16.18
CA ASP A 127 -9.87 10.01 -17.62
C ASP A 127 -8.53 10.64 -18.03
N TYR A 128 -7.83 11.27 -17.08
CA TYR A 128 -6.49 11.82 -17.31
C TYR A 128 -5.44 10.72 -17.12
N TRP A 129 -4.69 10.39 -18.18
CA TRP A 129 -3.67 9.34 -18.19
C TRP A 129 -2.59 9.46 -17.10
N TRP A 130 -2.33 10.67 -16.62
CA TRP A 130 -1.33 10.97 -15.58
C TRP A 130 -1.85 10.75 -14.15
N MET A 131 -3.14 10.58 -13.95
CA MET A 131 -3.73 10.45 -12.61
C MET A 131 -3.26 9.18 -11.90
N LEU A 132 -3.30 8.02 -12.56
CA LEU A 132 -2.84 6.77 -11.96
C LEU A 132 -1.33 6.80 -11.63
N PRO A 133 -0.42 7.24 -12.53
CA PRO A 133 0.98 7.48 -12.18
C PRO A 133 1.17 8.40 -10.97
N LEU A 134 0.39 9.47 -10.87
CA LEU A 134 0.46 10.41 -9.74
C LEU A 134 0.07 9.74 -8.42
N VAL A 135 -1.00 8.93 -8.42
CA VAL A 135 -1.45 8.18 -7.24
C VAL A 135 -0.38 7.17 -6.81
N ILE A 136 0.19 6.42 -7.75
CA ILE A 136 1.28 5.46 -7.48
C ILE A 136 2.50 6.18 -6.90
N LEU A 137 2.90 7.29 -7.50
CA LEU A 137 4.03 8.09 -7.02
C LEU A 137 3.77 8.63 -5.60
N SER A 138 2.58 9.12 -5.34
CA SER A 138 2.20 9.64 -4.02
C SER A 138 2.21 8.53 -2.94
N ALA A 139 1.76 7.32 -3.28
CA ALA A 139 1.82 6.16 -2.40
C ALA A 139 3.27 5.76 -2.11
N PHE A 140 4.11 5.70 -3.13
CA PHE A 140 5.53 5.38 -3.01
C PHE A 140 6.28 6.41 -2.13
N VAL A 141 6.06 7.71 -2.37
CA VAL A 141 6.67 8.78 -1.55
C VAL A 141 6.18 8.72 -0.11
N GLY A 142 4.87 8.49 0.10
CA GLY A 142 4.31 8.28 1.44
C GLY A 142 4.94 7.07 2.15
N GLY A 143 5.16 5.98 1.42
CA GLY A 143 5.87 4.79 1.91
C GLY A 143 7.33 5.06 2.25
N LEU A 144 8.05 5.85 1.44
CA LEU A 144 9.43 6.26 1.76
C LEU A 144 9.47 7.08 3.06
N ILE A 145 8.60 8.07 3.20
CA ILE A 145 8.52 8.89 4.42
C ILE A 145 8.19 8.02 5.62
N GLY A 146 7.17 7.16 5.52
CA GLY A 146 6.78 6.23 6.59
C GLY A 146 7.89 5.26 6.98
N GLY A 147 8.58 4.70 5.99
CA GLY A 147 9.72 3.81 6.21
C GLY A 147 10.90 4.49 6.88
N LEU A 148 11.24 5.72 6.49
CA LEU A 148 12.29 6.52 7.11
C LEU A 148 11.93 6.90 8.56
N LEU A 149 10.68 7.29 8.81
CA LEU A 149 10.19 7.55 10.17
C LEU A 149 10.24 6.30 11.02
N GLY A 150 9.73 5.17 10.49
CA GLY A 150 9.78 3.88 11.17
C GLY A 150 11.21 3.46 11.54
N ARG A 151 12.15 3.60 10.60
CA ARG A 151 13.57 3.36 10.84
C ARG A 151 14.14 4.26 11.95
N SER A 152 13.78 5.54 11.94
CA SER A 152 14.25 6.51 12.96
C SER A 152 13.72 6.17 14.34
N VAL A 153 12.43 5.84 14.45
CA VAL A 153 11.78 5.43 15.71
C VAL A 153 12.41 4.14 16.25
N LEU A 154 12.62 3.14 15.38
CA LEU A 154 13.27 1.88 15.77
C LEU A 154 14.67 2.12 16.32
N LYS A 155 15.50 2.90 15.63
CA LYS A 155 16.85 3.21 16.08
C LYS A 155 16.85 3.91 17.44
N LYS A 156 15.91 4.84 17.68
CA LYS A 156 15.86 5.66 18.89
C LYS A 156 15.31 4.90 20.11
N HIS A 157 14.27 4.12 19.92
CA HIS A 157 13.49 3.54 21.01
C HIS A 157 13.72 2.03 21.19
N PHE A 158 13.76 1.26 20.10
CA PHE A 158 13.79 -0.21 20.16
C PHE A 158 15.21 -0.76 20.33
N VAL A 159 16.22 -0.18 19.66
CA VAL A 159 17.62 -0.57 19.86
C VAL A 159 18.08 -0.26 21.27
N ARG A 160 17.68 0.90 21.83
CA ARG A 160 18.03 1.29 23.20
C ARG A 160 17.35 0.43 24.26
N SER A 161 16.17 -0.14 23.97
CA SER A 161 15.46 -1.02 24.89
C SER A 161 15.84 -2.49 24.75
N GLY A 162 16.75 -2.84 23.86
CA GLY A 162 17.18 -4.22 23.62
C GLY A 162 16.13 -5.11 22.93
N LEU A 163 15.11 -4.51 22.31
CA LEU A 163 14.03 -5.24 21.64
C LEU A 163 14.36 -5.61 20.18
N VAL A 164 15.40 -5.00 19.60
CA VAL A 164 15.86 -5.22 18.21
C VAL A 164 17.39 -5.25 18.17
#